data_9609ee2155e295174c871aee52c91a95
#
_entry.id   9609ee2155e295174c871aee52c91a95
#
_cell.length_a   1.000
_cell.length_b   1.000
_cell.length_c   1.000
_cell.angle_alpha   90.00
_cell.angle_beta   90.00
_cell.angle_gamma   90.00
#
_symmetry.space_group_name_H-M   'P 1'
#
loop_
_entity.id
_entity.type
_entity.pdbx_description
1 polymer ?
#
loop_
_entity_poly.entity_id
_entity_poly.type
_entity_poly.pdbx_seq_one_letter_code
_entity_poly.pdbx_strand_id
1 'polypeptide(L)'
;MVLQPITQWSIGRAFNTCTERWIRRKNAGVWIAKRWIGMKYLAKVAAAEDEWQQKSLRIRAGKEKDMLTILEERGLVNQAVGDMSNLRETLISRRVGVYVGVDPTAASLHIGNLVPLMALFWMYLEGYHTVSLLGGATAKVGDPTDRLSSRKKEKPAVRAANMTSMHLQLKRLWVNVEASGRKYGFTRTWANHRELVNNSTWWNKTSILEVLQILGPGMRLGTMLARETVKQKMRKGDGMSYAEFSYPILQAWDWWYMFHSKGIQLQLGGSDQFGNILTGIDAIKYILATHPDPDFRSKAKHVGEPLGLTVPLFTTSSGEKFGKTTGNAIWLDSDLMSSFDLYGYFLRVSDMDVKKYLKMFTFIPLPEIESLVDEHFKEPPKRLAQHRLAQEFVELVHGFQLANEAKEQHNLLFQKNSSPLQLATTDSTKSDHSMKQTTVNNRPKVNLKLPESLIYQRMFGKVVFAAGFASSLSEGRRLLNASGIYIGTMPDRSTNFDSGHVTWSKVEADSEAPYLRKYLANGELIILRKGKHNVRIIQIISDEEFVKAGLKYPGMSEEWKESVLEAIKIQESGISNEKKHYKEVGDIGDLLSEDEELTRLNK
;
A
#
# COMPACT_ATOMS: atom_id res chain seq x y z
N MET A 1 -2.78 -46.53 19.42
CA MET A 1 -2.48 -45.66 18.25
C MET A 1 -3.71 -44.87 17.98
N VAL A 2 -3.81 -43.70 18.60
CA VAL A 2 -4.97 -42.83 18.49
C VAL A 2 -4.68 -41.79 17.43
N LEU A 3 -5.34 -41.92 16.29
CA LEU A 3 -5.39 -40.88 15.25
C LEU A 3 -6.08 -39.65 15.85
N GLN A 4 -5.32 -38.64 16.21
CA GLN A 4 -5.89 -37.33 16.52
C GLN A 4 -6.48 -36.72 15.25
N PRO A 5 -7.62 -36.03 15.36
CA PRO A 5 -8.34 -35.52 14.21
C PRO A 5 -7.57 -34.39 13.54
N ILE A 6 -7.52 -34.46 12.21
CA ILE A 6 -7.09 -33.40 11.28
C ILE A 6 -7.62 -32.07 11.78
N THR A 7 -6.71 -31.15 12.06
CA THR A 7 -7.05 -29.87 12.69
C THR A 7 -8.15 -29.14 11.91
N GLN A 8 -9.24 -28.84 12.58
CA GLN A 8 -10.44 -28.15 12.05
C GLN A 8 -10.17 -26.78 11.40
N TRP A 9 -8.90 -26.36 11.38
CA TRP A 9 -8.50 -25.05 10.85
C TRP A 9 -8.72 -24.91 9.34
N SER A 10 -8.45 -25.98 8.58
CA SER A 10 -8.69 -26.04 7.13
C SER A 10 -10.18 -26.14 6.79
N ILE A 11 -10.96 -26.76 7.70
CA ILE A 11 -12.41 -26.91 7.55
C ILE A 11 -13.11 -25.58 7.87
N GLY A 12 -12.61 -24.82 8.84
CA GLY A 12 -13.14 -23.50 9.21
C GLY A 12 -13.13 -22.46 8.08
N ARG A 13 -12.11 -22.47 7.21
CA ARG A 13 -12.06 -21.59 6.03
C ARG A 13 -13.15 -21.89 5.00
N ALA A 14 -13.51 -23.12 4.83
CA ALA A 14 -14.57 -23.52 3.89
C ALA A 14 -15.97 -23.28 4.45
N PHE A 15 -16.12 -23.28 5.79
CA PHE A 15 -17.42 -23.08 6.44
C PHE A 15 -17.81 -21.62 6.65
N ASN A 16 -16.85 -20.71 6.92
CA ASN A 16 -17.18 -19.32 7.22
C ASN A 16 -17.70 -18.51 6.03
N THR A 17 -17.41 -18.89 4.79
CA THR A 17 -18.00 -18.24 3.61
C THR A 17 -19.45 -18.69 3.34
N CYS A 18 -19.93 -19.76 4.00
CA CYS A 18 -21.25 -20.34 3.78
C CYS A 18 -22.29 -20.03 4.87
N THR A 19 -21.87 -19.78 6.12
CA THR A 19 -22.82 -19.72 7.25
C THR A 19 -23.45 -18.35 7.49
N GLU A 20 -22.84 -17.24 7.09
CA GLU A 20 -23.44 -15.91 7.27
C GLU A 20 -24.66 -15.62 6.37
N ARG A 21 -24.87 -16.39 5.32
CA ARG A 21 -26.07 -16.26 4.45
C ARG A 21 -27.27 -17.10 4.88
N TRP A 22 -27.16 -17.93 5.90
CA TRP A 22 -28.16 -18.95 6.21
C TRP A 22 -29.29 -18.51 7.17
N ILE A 23 -29.15 -17.45 7.91
CA ILE A 23 -30.09 -17.06 8.97
C ILE A 23 -31.26 -16.19 8.49
N ARG A 24 -31.30 -15.70 7.24
CA ARG A 24 -32.33 -14.72 6.82
C ARG A 24 -33.22 -15.10 5.63
N ARG A 25 -33.39 -16.35 5.22
CA ARG A 25 -34.45 -16.70 4.25
C ARG A 25 -35.00 -18.13 4.43
N LYS A 26 -35.91 -18.29 5.36
CA LYS A 26 -36.99 -19.32 5.23
C LYS A 26 -38.06 -18.69 4.35
N ASN A 27 -38.15 -19.02 3.09
CA ASN A 27 -39.26 -18.97 2.15
C ASN A 27 -38.83 -18.55 0.76
N ALA A 28 -38.06 -19.40 0.08
CA ALA A 28 -38.05 -19.53 -1.39
C ALA A 28 -37.17 -20.75 -1.71
N GLY A 29 -37.71 -21.71 -2.44
CA GLY A 29 -36.99 -22.91 -2.87
C GLY A 29 -35.85 -22.59 -3.83
N VAL A 30 -34.71 -22.22 -3.29
CA VAL A 30 -33.48 -22.06 -4.03
C VAL A 30 -32.55 -23.21 -3.66
N TRP A 31 -32.23 -24.04 -4.63
CA TRP A 31 -31.20 -25.07 -4.52
C TRP A 31 -29.84 -24.40 -4.24
N ILE A 32 -29.41 -24.43 -2.97
CA ILE A 32 -28.06 -23.98 -2.60
C ILE A 32 -27.12 -25.12 -2.96
N ALA A 33 -26.35 -24.95 -4.03
CA ALA A 33 -25.25 -25.85 -4.36
C ALA A 33 -24.26 -25.87 -3.18
N LYS A 34 -24.30 -26.93 -2.36
CA LYS A 34 -23.23 -27.21 -1.40
C LYS A 34 -21.92 -27.30 -2.19
N ARG A 35 -21.04 -26.36 -2.03
CA ARG A 35 -19.68 -26.45 -2.58
C ARG A 35 -18.96 -27.56 -1.84
N TRP A 36 -18.88 -28.74 -2.42
CA TRP A 36 -18.12 -29.86 -1.89
C TRP A 36 -16.64 -29.49 -1.91
N ILE A 37 -15.99 -29.56 -0.76
CA ILE A 37 -14.53 -29.44 -0.68
C ILE A 37 -13.97 -30.68 -1.36
N GLY A 38 -13.31 -30.50 -2.50
CA GLY A 38 -12.79 -31.62 -3.29
C GLY A 38 -11.68 -32.37 -2.55
N MET A 39 -11.66 -33.70 -2.68
CA MET A 39 -10.60 -34.55 -2.10
C MET A 39 -9.18 -34.04 -2.44
N LYS A 40 -8.97 -33.50 -3.64
CA LYS A 40 -7.69 -32.90 -4.05
C LYS A 40 -7.29 -31.69 -3.20
N TYR A 41 -8.24 -30.90 -2.73
CA TYR A 41 -7.98 -29.77 -1.84
C TYR A 41 -7.58 -30.26 -0.44
N LEU A 42 -8.32 -31.21 0.11
CA LEU A 42 -8.03 -31.82 1.41
C LEU A 42 -6.65 -32.51 1.42
N ALA A 43 -6.29 -33.21 0.35
CA ALA A 43 -4.97 -33.80 0.20
C ALA A 43 -3.85 -32.74 0.20
N LYS A 44 -4.03 -31.59 -0.47
CA LYS A 44 -3.07 -30.48 -0.42
C LYS A 44 -2.93 -29.86 0.97
N VAL A 45 -4.04 -29.75 1.70
CA VAL A 45 -4.01 -29.25 3.08
C VAL A 45 -3.24 -30.22 3.98
N ALA A 46 -3.52 -31.52 3.89
CA ALA A 46 -2.82 -32.54 4.66
C ALA A 46 -1.32 -32.57 4.34
N ALA A 47 -0.95 -32.50 3.06
CA ALA A 47 0.45 -32.45 2.65
C ALA A 47 1.17 -31.20 3.18
N ALA A 48 0.49 -30.03 3.16
CA ALA A 48 1.05 -28.80 3.70
C ALA A 48 1.22 -28.82 5.22
N GLU A 49 0.33 -29.51 5.93
CA GLU A 49 0.44 -29.71 7.38
C GLU A 49 1.58 -30.66 7.71
N ASP A 50 1.69 -31.77 7.00
CA ASP A 50 2.80 -32.72 7.17
C ASP A 50 4.16 -32.04 6.89
N GLU A 51 4.27 -31.25 5.82
CA GLU A 51 5.46 -30.44 5.51
C GLU A 51 5.85 -29.54 6.70
N TRP A 52 4.85 -28.89 7.33
CA TRP A 52 5.10 -28.04 8.49
C TRP A 52 5.56 -28.85 9.72
N GLN A 53 4.97 -29.98 9.99
CA GLN A 53 5.36 -30.86 11.08
C GLN A 53 6.82 -31.35 10.91
N GLN A 54 7.21 -31.71 9.69
CA GLN A 54 8.60 -32.06 9.39
C GLN A 54 9.55 -30.88 9.61
N LYS A 55 9.16 -29.66 9.20
CA LYS A 55 9.92 -28.44 9.47
C LYS A 55 10.06 -28.19 10.98
N SER A 56 8.97 -28.29 11.73
CA SER A 56 8.97 -28.15 13.19
C SER A 56 9.93 -29.13 13.87
N LEU A 57 9.93 -30.39 13.44
CA LEU A 57 10.86 -31.40 13.96
C LEU A 57 12.34 -31.06 13.65
N ARG A 58 12.64 -30.55 12.44
CA ARG A 58 13.99 -30.11 12.08
C ARG A 58 14.46 -28.92 12.92
N ILE A 59 13.55 -27.95 13.18
CA ILE A 59 13.84 -26.80 14.06
C ILE A 59 14.12 -27.28 15.49
N ARG A 60 13.26 -28.15 16.05
CA ARG A 60 13.46 -28.71 17.41
C ARG A 60 14.72 -29.53 17.55
N ALA A 61 15.15 -30.19 16.48
CA ALA A 61 16.41 -30.93 16.42
C ALA A 61 17.63 -30.01 16.19
N GLY A 62 17.46 -28.69 16.09
CA GLY A 62 18.55 -27.75 15.84
C GLY A 62 19.12 -27.79 14.41
N LYS A 63 18.45 -28.48 13.47
CA LYS A 63 18.88 -28.58 12.07
C LYS A 63 18.49 -27.37 11.23
N GLU A 64 17.44 -26.65 11.65
CA GLU A 64 16.96 -25.42 11.04
C GLU A 64 16.74 -24.36 12.12
N LYS A 65 16.91 -23.08 11.76
CA LYS A 65 16.64 -21.96 12.67
C LYS A 65 15.14 -21.72 12.78
N ASP A 66 14.67 -21.39 13.96
CA ASP A 66 13.30 -20.92 14.15
C ASP A 66 13.12 -19.49 13.63
N MET A 67 11.88 -19.11 13.39
CA MET A 67 11.53 -17.81 12.78
C MET A 67 12.01 -16.61 13.60
N LEU A 68 11.89 -16.66 14.94
CA LEU A 68 12.36 -15.57 15.78
C LEU A 68 13.87 -15.40 15.70
N THR A 69 14.63 -16.50 15.73
CA THR A 69 16.09 -16.49 15.55
C THR A 69 16.47 -15.85 14.21
N ILE A 70 15.76 -16.17 13.11
CA ILE A 70 16.00 -15.53 11.81
C ILE A 70 15.77 -14.03 11.89
N LEU A 71 14.66 -13.58 12.50
CA LEU A 71 14.35 -12.16 12.63
C LEU A 71 15.32 -11.43 13.58
N GLU A 72 15.72 -12.06 14.69
CA GLU A 72 16.68 -11.53 15.66
C GLU A 72 18.06 -11.29 15.03
N GLU A 73 18.60 -12.28 14.31
CA GLU A 73 19.90 -12.17 13.63
C GLU A 73 19.90 -11.09 12.55
N ARG A 74 18.72 -10.79 11.97
CA ARG A 74 18.55 -9.73 10.99
C ARG A 74 18.25 -8.36 11.59
N GLY A 75 18.12 -8.28 12.92
CA GLY A 75 17.80 -7.03 13.61
C GLY A 75 16.36 -6.55 13.39
N LEU A 76 15.43 -7.48 13.14
CA LEU A 76 14.01 -7.23 12.90
C LEU A 76 13.14 -7.52 14.13
N VAL A 77 13.73 -7.75 15.29
CA VAL A 77 13.01 -7.94 16.56
C VAL A 77 13.37 -6.82 17.51
N ASN A 78 12.35 -6.15 18.06
CA ASN A 78 12.51 -5.22 19.17
C ASN A 78 12.02 -5.88 20.46
N GLN A 79 10.72 -6.20 20.55
CA GLN A 79 10.15 -6.91 21.69
C GLN A 79 8.83 -7.59 21.32
N ALA A 80 8.51 -8.70 22.01
CA ALA A 80 7.18 -9.28 21.95
C ALA A 80 6.18 -8.46 22.78
N VAL A 81 4.93 -8.43 22.33
CA VAL A 81 3.82 -7.94 23.14
C VAL A 81 3.16 -9.15 23.80
N GLY A 82 3.61 -9.47 25.01
CA GLY A 82 3.30 -10.69 25.72
C GLY A 82 4.55 -11.54 25.97
N ASP A 83 4.37 -12.86 26.15
CA ASP A 83 5.47 -13.79 26.42
C ASP A 83 6.21 -14.19 25.13
N MET A 84 7.50 -13.89 25.08
CA MET A 84 8.40 -14.24 23.97
C MET A 84 8.54 -15.75 23.81
N SER A 85 8.55 -16.51 24.89
CA SER A 85 8.70 -17.96 24.87
C SER A 85 7.47 -18.63 24.24
N ASN A 86 6.28 -18.15 24.59
CA ASN A 86 5.02 -18.60 23.98
C ASN A 86 4.95 -18.23 22.49
N LEU A 87 5.40 -17.03 22.10
CA LEU A 87 5.49 -16.62 20.70
C LEU A 87 6.40 -17.57 19.93
N ARG A 88 7.63 -17.85 20.44
CA ARG A 88 8.60 -18.75 19.81
C ARG A 88 8.03 -20.15 19.62
N GLU A 89 7.47 -20.72 20.68
CA GLU A 89 6.88 -22.06 20.63
C GLU A 89 5.71 -22.15 19.65
N THR A 90 4.86 -21.12 19.63
CA THR A 90 3.72 -21.07 18.68
C THR A 90 4.19 -21.00 17.24
N LEU A 91 5.24 -20.21 16.94
CA LEU A 91 5.81 -20.09 15.60
C LEU A 91 6.47 -21.40 15.13
N ILE A 92 7.08 -22.16 16.05
CA ILE A 92 7.66 -23.47 15.73
C ILE A 92 6.57 -24.51 15.49
N SER A 93 5.58 -24.58 16.38
CA SER A 93 4.60 -25.68 16.41
C SER A 93 3.60 -25.61 15.26
N ARG A 94 3.28 -24.44 14.72
CA ARG A 94 2.25 -24.29 13.70
C ARG A 94 2.45 -23.09 12.79
N ARG A 95 1.87 -23.20 11.60
CA ARG A 95 1.82 -22.11 10.60
C ARG A 95 0.78 -21.07 10.99
N VAL A 96 1.20 -19.98 11.64
CA VAL A 96 0.30 -18.89 12.06
C VAL A 96 0.03 -17.91 10.91
N GLY A 97 -1.10 -17.22 10.99
CA GLY A 97 -1.39 -16.06 10.16
C GLY A 97 -0.79 -14.79 10.76
N VAL A 98 -0.15 -13.98 9.94
CA VAL A 98 0.61 -12.78 10.36
C VAL A 98 0.20 -11.59 9.53
N TYR A 99 0.12 -10.38 10.12
CA TYR A 99 -0.16 -9.18 9.34
C TYR A 99 0.66 -7.96 9.76
N VAL A 100 0.82 -7.07 8.78
CA VAL A 100 1.30 -5.69 8.96
C VAL A 100 0.26 -4.74 8.39
N GLY A 101 -0.11 -3.71 9.16
CA GLY A 101 -0.99 -2.64 8.72
C GLY A 101 -0.22 -1.38 8.31
N VAL A 102 -0.68 -0.71 7.25
CA VAL A 102 -0.16 0.57 6.79
C VAL A 102 -1.31 1.50 6.43
N ASP A 103 -1.34 2.69 7.04
CA ASP A 103 -2.30 3.73 6.70
C ASP A 103 -1.80 4.58 5.52
N PRO A 104 -2.61 4.76 4.46
CA PRO A 104 -2.25 5.55 3.29
C PRO A 104 -2.35 7.07 3.56
N THR A 105 -1.52 7.54 4.49
CA THR A 105 -1.44 8.95 4.93
C THR A 105 -0.35 9.74 4.21
N ALA A 106 0.20 9.23 3.13
CA ALA A 106 1.14 9.87 2.22
C ALA A 106 1.02 9.23 0.84
N ALA A 107 1.58 9.88 -0.18
CA ALA A 107 1.56 9.37 -1.56
C ALA A 107 2.39 8.11 -1.76
N SER A 108 3.31 7.79 -0.84
CA SER A 108 4.22 6.65 -0.94
C SER A 108 4.48 6.01 0.42
N LEU A 109 4.86 4.75 0.38
CA LEU A 109 5.60 4.10 1.45
C LEU A 109 6.98 4.76 1.61
N HIS A 110 7.53 4.71 2.80
CA HIS A 110 8.90 5.12 3.09
C HIS A 110 9.66 3.99 3.78
N ILE A 111 10.98 4.13 3.90
CA ILE A 111 11.85 3.09 4.47
C ILE A 111 11.41 2.62 5.88
N GLY A 112 10.85 3.51 6.70
CA GLY A 112 10.31 3.14 8.00
C GLY A 112 9.12 2.17 7.94
N ASN A 113 8.30 2.24 6.87
CA ASN A 113 7.24 1.25 6.63
C ASN A 113 7.83 -0.08 6.15
N LEU A 114 9.00 -0.05 5.52
CA LEU A 114 9.63 -1.25 4.99
C LEU A 114 10.15 -2.17 6.11
N VAL A 115 10.57 -1.64 7.27
CA VAL A 115 11.10 -2.48 8.37
C VAL A 115 10.11 -3.55 8.84
N PRO A 116 8.86 -3.23 9.26
CA PRO A 116 7.89 -4.27 9.60
C PRO A 116 7.48 -5.11 8.38
N LEU A 117 7.48 -4.55 7.17
CA LEU A 117 7.23 -5.32 5.96
C LEU A 117 8.35 -6.34 5.69
N MET A 118 9.62 -6.03 5.97
CA MET A 118 10.72 -6.99 5.85
C MET A 118 10.54 -8.19 6.77
N ALA A 119 10.10 -7.98 8.01
CA ALA A 119 9.76 -9.08 8.91
C ALA A 119 8.62 -9.94 8.33
N LEU A 120 7.57 -9.30 7.78
CA LEU A 120 6.46 -9.99 7.12
C LEU A 120 6.93 -10.78 5.88
N PHE A 121 7.84 -10.22 5.08
CA PHE A 121 8.39 -10.88 3.89
C PHE A 121 9.21 -12.11 4.26
N TRP A 122 10.05 -12.03 5.30
CA TRP A 122 10.77 -13.18 5.83
C TRP A 122 9.82 -14.27 6.30
N MET A 123 8.76 -13.90 7.02
CA MET A 123 7.75 -14.88 7.45
C MET A 123 7.05 -15.54 6.26
N TYR A 124 6.76 -14.79 5.18
CA TYR A 124 6.23 -15.38 3.95
C TYR A 124 7.18 -16.38 3.31
N LEU A 125 8.47 -16.03 3.20
CA LEU A 125 9.49 -16.91 2.62
C LEU A 125 9.66 -18.18 3.46
N GLU A 126 9.51 -18.09 4.78
CA GLU A 126 9.55 -19.22 5.70
C GLU A 126 8.22 -20.02 5.76
N GLY A 127 7.23 -19.65 4.97
CA GLY A 127 6.01 -20.43 4.75
C GLY A 127 4.81 -20.06 5.62
N TYR A 128 4.84 -18.94 6.34
CA TYR A 128 3.69 -18.45 7.10
C TYR A 128 2.64 -17.80 6.19
N HIS A 129 1.37 -17.77 6.65
CA HIS A 129 0.32 -17.01 5.97
C HIS A 129 0.44 -15.53 6.30
N THR A 130 0.68 -14.68 5.32
CA THR A 130 0.95 -13.26 5.53
C THR A 130 -0.10 -12.36 4.91
N VAL A 131 -0.43 -11.27 5.61
CA VAL A 131 -1.40 -10.26 5.16
C VAL A 131 -0.77 -8.87 5.25
N SER A 132 -0.77 -8.15 4.14
CA SER A 132 -0.53 -6.71 4.12
C SER A 132 -1.88 -6.00 4.19
N LEU A 133 -2.13 -5.23 5.26
CA LEU A 133 -3.36 -4.49 5.47
C LEU A 133 -3.18 -3.02 5.07
N LEU A 134 -4.02 -2.53 4.16
CA LEU A 134 -4.16 -1.10 3.91
C LEU A 134 -5.30 -0.51 4.74
N GLY A 135 -4.98 0.52 5.51
CA GLY A 135 -5.90 1.22 6.40
C GLY A 135 -6.77 2.25 5.68
N GLY A 136 -7.59 1.83 4.70
CA GLY A 136 -8.44 2.76 3.94
C GLY A 136 -9.54 3.42 4.77
N ALA A 137 -10.03 2.75 5.80
CA ALA A 137 -10.97 3.31 6.75
C ALA A 137 -10.23 4.07 7.88
N THR A 138 -9.22 3.45 8.47
CA THR A 138 -8.45 4.01 9.60
C THR A 138 -7.70 5.28 9.23
N ALA A 139 -7.22 5.42 8.00
CA ALA A 139 -6.60 6.65 7.50
C ALA A 139 -7.53 7.89 7.52
N LYS A 140 -8.85 7.70 7.58
CA LYS A 140 -9.81 8.82 7.72
C LYS A 140 -9.72 9.48 9.09
N VAL A 141 -9.30 8.72 10.09
CA VAL A 141 -9.04 9.17 11.47
C VAL A 141 -7.56 9.49 11.64
N GLY A 142 -6.69 8.54 11.28
CA GLY A 142 -5.23 8.63 11.35
C GLY A 142 -4.67 8.33 12.73
N ASP A 143 -3.60 7.53 12.77
CA ASP A 143 -2.91 7.16 13.99
C ASP A 143 -2.30 8.40 14.68
N PRO A 144 -2.64 8.67 15.96
CA PRO A 144 -2.07 9.76 16.73
C PRO A 144 -0.66 9.47 17.28
N THR A 145 -0.19 8.21 17.18
CA THR A 145 1.09 7.77 17.75
C THR A 145 2.26 8.61 17.25
N ASP A 146 3.17 9.00 18.15
CA ASP A 146 4.35 9.84 17.87
C ASP A 146 4.05 11.24 17.28
N ARG A 147 2.83 11.79 17.52
CA ARG A 147 2.45 13.12 17.04
C ARG A 147 1.96 14.01 18.17
N LEU A 148 2.48 15.23 18.22
CA LEU A 148 2.01 16.26 19.13
C LEU A 148 0.88 17.10 18.53
N SER A 149 0.85 17.26 17.21
CA SER A 149 -0.19 18.03 16.48
C SER A 149 -1.15 17.11 15.75
N SER A 150 -2.41 17.50 15.71
CA SER A 150 -3.47 16.81 15.00
C SER A 150 -3.25 16.87 13.47
N ARG A 151 -3.70 15.83 12.75
CA ARG A 151 -3.58 15.80 11.28
C ARG A 151 -4.55 16.81 10.64
N LYS A 152 -4.06 17.54 9.67
CA LYS A 152 -4.95 18.31 8.78
C LYS A 152 -5.83 17.34 8.01
N LYS A 153 -7.12 17.67 7.90
CA LYS A 153 -8.06 16.87 7.10
C LYS A 153 -7.63 16.89 5.63
N GLU A 154 -7.34 15.70 5.10
CA GLU A 154 -7.05 15.54 3.66
C GLU A 154 -8.34 15.51 2.84
N LYS A 155 -8.29 16.05 1.64
CA LYS A 155 -9.39 15.92 0.67
C LYS A 155 -9.63 14.44 0.32
N PRO A 156 -10.87 13.98 0.13
CA PRO A 156 -11.17 12.58 -0.21
C PRO A 156 -10.40 12.07 -1.45
N ALA A 157 -10.24 12.91 -2.48
CA ALA A 157 -9.45 12.58 -3.68
C ALA A 157 -7.99 12.28 -3.37
N VAL A 158 -7.37 13.07 -2.47
CA VAL A 158 -5.98 12.85 -2.02
C VAL A 158 -5.83 11.50 -1.36
N ARG A 159 -6.74 11.17 -0.41
CA ARG A 159 -6.72 9.86 0.27
C ARG A 159 -6.89 8.70 -0.71
N ALA A 160 -7.78 8.86 -1.68
CA ALA A 160 -8.02 7.85 -2.69
C ALA A 160 -6.79 7.61 -3.57
N ALA A 161 -6.11 8.68 -3.99
CA ALA A 161 -4.87 8.57 -4.77
C ALA A 161 -3.73 7.95 -3.94
N ASN A 162 -3.56 8.37 -2.68
CA ASN A 162 -2.58 7.76 -1.76
C ASN A 162 -2.84 6.26 -1.57
N MET A 163 -4.12 5.88 -1.39
CA MET A 163 -4.53 4.48 -1.29
C MET A 163 -4.14 3.68 -2.53
N THR A 164 -4.44 4.20 -3.72
CA THR A 164 -4.12 3.54 -4.99
C THR A 164 -2.62 3.39 -5.16
N SER A 165 -1.86 4.46 -4.91
CA SER A 165 -0.40 4.45 -5.02
C SER A 165 0.22 3.41 -4.08
N MET A 166 -0.13 3.43 -2.79
CA MET A 166 0.41 2.46 -1.83
C MET A 166 -0.02 1.01 -2.13
N HIS A 167 -1.25 0.80 -2.63
CA HIS A 167 -1.69 -0.52 -3.07
C HIS A 167 -0.82 -1.08 -4.19
N LEU A 168 -0.51 -0.25 -5.19
CA LEU A 168 0.36 -0.64 -6.31
C LEU A 168 1.80 -0.87 -5.86
N GLN A 169 2.32 -0.03 -4.96
CA GLN A 169 3.65 -0.21 -4.38
C GLN A 169 3.75 -1.53 -3.61
N LEU A 170 2.78 -1.86 -2.74
CA LEU A 170 2.75 -3.14 -2.03
C LEU A 170 2.67 -4.33 -3.00
N LYS A 171 1.88 -4.24 -4.07
CA LYS A 171 1.86 -5.28 -5.10
C LYS A 171 3.22 -5.47 -5.78
N ARG A 172 3.90 -4.37 -6.11
CA ARG A 172 5.25 -4.40 -6.70
C ARG A 172 6.25 -5.02 -5.74
N LEU A 173 6.26 -4.58 -4.48
CA LEU A 173 7.12 -5.14 -3.44
C LEU A 173 6.94 -6.66 -3.33
N TRP A 174 5.71 -7.17 -3.28
CA TRP A 174 5.46 -8.60 -3.23
C TRP A 174 5.99 -9.38 -4.44
N VAL A 175 5.90 -8.82 -5.64
CA VAL A 175 6.47 -9.44 -6.85
C VAL A 175 8.00 -9.50 -6.74
N ASN A 176 8.62 -8.42 -6.27
CA ASN A 176 10.07 -8.33 -6.13
C ASN A 176 10.58 -9.22 -4.98
N VAL A 177 9.83 -9.34 -3.86
CA VAL A 177 10.12 -10.28 -2.77
C VAL A 177 10.19 -11.72 -3.28
N GLU A 178 9.22 -12.15 -4.09
CA GLU A 178 9.24 -13.50 -4.67
C GLU A 178 10.41 -13.68 -5.65
N ALA A 179 10.77 -12.64 -6.41
CA ALA A 179 11.91 -12.68 -7.32
C ALA A 179 13.24 -12.77 -6.55
N SER A 180 13.42 -11.89 -5.56
CA SER A 180 14.61 -11.90 -4.69
C SER A 180 14.71 -13.19 -3.86
N GLY A 181 13.57 -13.68 -3.36
CA GLY A 181 13.53 -14.97 -2.65
C GLY A 181 14.03 -16.13 -3.51
N ARG A 182 13.57 -16.22 -4.76
CA ARG A 182 14.06 -17.25 -5.71
C ARG A 182 15.56 -17.14 -5.98
N LYS A 183 16.09 -15.92 -6.06
CA LYS A 183 17.53 -15.66 -6.21
C LYS A 183 18.35 -16.31 -5.09
N TYR A 184 17.78 -16.40 -3.88
CA TYR A 184 18.41 -16.99 -2.70
C TYR A 184 17.85 -18.37 -2.31
N GLY A 185 17.26 -19.10 -3.27
CA GLY A 185 16.87 -20.50 -3.09
C GLY A 185 15.45 -20.72 -2.57
N PHE A 186 14.67 -19.67 -2.35
CA PHE A 186 13.26 -19.83 -1.97
C PHE A 186 12.45 -20.48 -3.09
N THR A 187 11.71 -21.53 -2.75
CA THR A 187 10.75 -22.19 -3.63
C THR A 187 9.34 -22.01 -3.10
N ARG A 188 8.46 -21.43 -3.92
CA ARG A 188 7.07 -21.27 -3.56
C ARG A 188 6.35 -22.59 -3.59
N THR A 189 5.77 -23.00 -2.44
CA THR A 189 4.88 -24.16 -2.35
C THR A 189 3.40 -23.72 -2.41
N TRP A 190 2.49 -24.69 -2.54
CA TRP A 190 1.06 -24.39 -2.50
C TRP A 190 0.64 -23.72 -1.19
N ALA A 191 1.31 -24.01 -0.09
CA ALA A 191 1.01 -23.49 1.24
C ALA A 191 1.46 -22.04 1.47
N ASN A 192 2.31 -21.47 0.61
CA ASN A 192 2.75 -20.08 0.73
C ASN A 192 1.61 -19.14 0.30
N HIS A 193 0.94 -18.57 1.29
CA HIS A 193 -0.16 -17.63 1.06
C HIS A 193 0.21 -16.22 1.48
N ARG A 194 -0.08 -15.27 0.60
CA ARG A 194 -0.02 -13.84 0.90
C ARG A 194 -1.29 -13.15 0.41
N GLU A 195 -1.77 -12.21 1.19
CA GLU A 195 -2.94 -11.40 0.85
C GLU A 195 -2.61 -9.91 0.99
N LEU A 196 -3.24 -9.10 0.14
CA LEU A 196 -3.28 -7.66 0.28
C LEU A 196 -4.74 -7.27 0.47
N VAL A 197 -5.08 -6.75 1.64
CA VAL A 197 -6.45 -6.44 2.03
C VAL A 197 -6.60 -4.96 2.38
N ASN A 198 -7.83 -4.45 2.29
CA ASN A 198 -8.17 -3.09 2.69
C ASN A 198 -9.28 -3.13 3.74
N ASN A 199 -9.08 -2.48 4.88
CA ASN A 199 -10.05 -2.51 5.97
C ASN A 199 -11.39 -1.83 5.63
N SER A 200 -11.45 -1.01 4.60
CA SER A 200 -12.73 -0.46 4.12
C SER A 200 -13.74 -1.54 3.74
N THR A 201 -13.29 -2.76 3.38
CA THR A 201 -14.18 -3.87 3.01
C THR A 201 -15.09 -4.32 4.14
N TRP A 202 -14.64 -4.27 5.37
CA TRP A 202 -15.46 -4.56 6.55
C TRP A 202 -16.02 -3.31 7.22
N TRP A 203 -15.24 -2.22 7.31
CA TRP A 203 -15.71 -0.98 7.93
C TRP A 203 -16.92 -0.36 7.23
N ASN A 204 -17.06 -0.51 5.92
CA ASN A 204 -18.24 -0.06 5.19
C ASN A 204 -19.52 -0.83 5.54
N LYS A 205 -19.38 -2.00 6.21
CA LYS A 205 -20.51 -2.87 6.62
C LYS A 205 -20.70 -2.92 8.14
N THR A 206 -19.71 -2.50 8.91
CA THR A 206 -19.69 -2.53 10.37
C THR A 206 -20.30 -1.26 10.94
N SER A 207 -21.28 -1.43 11.82
CA SER A 207 -21.85 -0.30 12.56
C SER A 207 -20.93 0.09 13.72
N ILE A 208 -20.78 1.38 13.97
CA ILE A 208 -20.07 1.85 15.17
C ILE A 208 -20.73 1.37 16.46
N LEU A 209 -22.05 1.18 16.46
CA LEU A 209 -22.78 0.63 17.59
C LEU A 209 -22.41 -0.83 17.85
N GLU A 210 -22.20 -1.61 16.80
CA GLU A 210 -21.73 -2.99 16.92
C GLU A 210 -20.34 -3.04 17.57
N VAL A 211 -19.41 -2.20 17.11
CA VAL A 211 -18.06 -2.11 17.69
C VAL A 211 -18.13 -1.73 19.17
N LEU A 212 -18.94 -0.72 19.51
CA LEU A 212 -19.10 -0.27 20.90
C LEU A 212 -19.79 -1.33 21.77
N GLN A 213 -20.74 -2.07 21.23
CA GLN A 213 -21.43 -3.12 21.96
C GLN A 213 -20.52 -4.31 22.26
N ILE A 214 -19.73 -4.74 21.27
CA ILE A 214 -18.90 -5.95 21.38
C ILE A 214 -17.58 -5.63 22.12
N LEU A 215 -16.92 -4.54 21.76
CA LEU A 215 -15.57 -4.21 22.23
C LEU A 215 -15.56 -3.16 23.34
N GLY A 216 -16.50 -2.20 23.30
CA GLY A 216 -16.53 -1.05 24.21
C GLY A 216 -16.53 -1.42 25.71
N PRO A 217 -17.29 -2.43 26.19
CA PRO A 217 -17.26 -2.78 27.61
C PRO A 217 -15.91 -3.29 28.10
N GLY A 218 -15.08 -3.85 27.21
CA GLY A 218 -13.69 -4.28 27.50
C GLY A 218 -12.67 -3.11 27.53
N MET A 219 -13.00 -1.99 26.90
CA MET A 219 -12.11 -0.84 26.79
C MET A 219 -12.20 0.08 28.01
N ARG A 220 -11.24 -0.02 28.93
CA ARG A 220 -11.22 0.77 30.15
C ARG A 220 -10.59 2.14 29.92
N LEU A 221 -11.36 3.21 30.12
CA LEU A 221 -10.90 4.60 29.93
C LEU A 221 -9.66 4.92 30.74
N GLY A 222 -9.58 4.46 32.01
CA GLY A 222 -8.42 4.68 32.84
C GLY A 222 -7.12 4.16 32.21
N THR A 223 -7.14 2.94 31.66
CA THR A 223 -6.01 2.34 30.96
C THR A 223 -5.67 3.10 29.68
N MET A 224 -6.68 3.53 28.92
CA MET A 224 -6.49 4.30 27.69
C MET A 224 -5.88 5.69 27.96
N LEU A 225 -6.37 6.39 28.99
CA LEU A 225 -5.86 7.70 29.40
C LEU A 225 -4.46 7.63 30.03
N ALA A 226 -4.11 6.50 30.65
CA ALA A 226 -2.80 6.27 31.25
C ALA A 226 -1.67 6.09 30.23
N ARG A 227 -1.97 5.89 28.93
CA ARG A 227 -0.95 5.72 27.88
C ARG A 227 -0.09 6.96 27.74
N GLU A 228 1.21 6.74 27.59
CA GLU A 228 2.19 7.83 27.50
C GLU A 228 1.93 8.74 26.27
N THR A 229 1.58 8.17 25.12
CA THR A 229 1.20 8.93 23.91
C THR A 229 0.02 9.87 24.16
N VAL A 230 -0.99 9.42 24.90
CA VAL A 230 -2.15 10.24 25.28
C VAL A 230 -1.72 11.34 26.23
N LYS A 231 -0.97 11.00 27.30
CA LYS A 231 -0.47 11.99 28.28
C LYS A 231 0.41 13.05 27.64
N GLN A 232 1.33 12.65 26.77
CA GLN A 232 2.22 13.59 26.08
C GLN A 232 1.45 14.53 25.16
N LYS A 233 0.51 14.00 24.38
CA LYS A 233 -0.30 14.81 23.47
C LYS A 233 -1.21 15.78 24.24
N MET A 234 -1.80 15.35 25.35
CA MET A 234 -2.63 16.20 26.22
C MET A 234 -1.83 17.29 26.93
N ARG A 235 -0.55 17.02 27.28
CA ARG A 235 0.31 17.98 28.02
C ARG A 235 1.08 18.93 27.13
N LYS A 236 1.61 18.44 25.99
CA LYS A 236 2.58 19.14 25.15
C LYS A 236 2.07 19.44 23.73
N GLY A 237 0.93 18.87 23.33
CA GLY A 237 0.35 19.01 22.02
C GLY A 237 -0.83 19.98 21.98
N ASP A 238 -1.56 19.93 20.87
CA ASP A 238 -2.82 20.65 20.65
C ASP A 238 -4.05 19.97 21.27
N GLY A 239 -3.82 19.02 22.17
CA GLY A 239 -4.84 18.15 22.75
C GLY A 239 -5.07 16.90 21.90
N MET A 240 -6.09 16.11 22.23
CA MET A 240 -6.44 14.88 21.54
C MET A 240 -7.94 14.86 21.23
N SER A 241 -8.30 14.76 19.97
CA SER A 241 -9.69 14.59 19.58
C SER A 241 -10.20 13.19 19.96
N TYR A 242 -11.52 13.05 20.15
CA TYR A 242 -12.12 11.74 20.39
C TYR A 242 -11.82 10.73 19.27
N ALA A 243 -11.77 11.18 18.02
CA ALA A 243 -11.42 10.34 16.88
C ALA A 243 -10.01 9.75 17.02
N GLU A 244 -9.01 10.58 17.34
CA GLU A 244 -7.63 10.14 17.57
C GLU A 244 -7.53 9.23 18.80
N PHE A 245 -8.24 9.56 19.87
CA PHE A 245 -8.30 8.72 21.07
C PHE A 245 -8.89 7.33 20.80
N SER A 246 -9.84 7.26 19.86
CA SER A 246 -10.50 6.00 19.47
C SER A 246 -9.70 5.18 18.46
N TYR A 247 -8.63 5.70 17.86
CA TYR A 247 -7.87 5.00 16.82
C TYR A 247 -7.42 3.58 17.22
N PRO A 248 -6.89 3.33 18.44
CA PRO A 248 -6.52 1.98 18.85
C PRO A 248 -7.68 0.97 18.85
N ILE A 249 -8.91 1.43 19.05
CA ILE A 249 -10.12 0.59 18.98
C ILE A 249 -10.39 0.16 17.53
N LEU A 250 -10.15 1.07 16.56
CA LEU A 250 -10.32 0.76 15.14
C LEU A 250 -9.30 -0.30 14.69
N GLN A 251 -8.04 -0.15 15.11
CA GLN A 251 -7.00 -1.13 14.81
C GLN A 251 -7.24 -2.47 15.50
N ALA A 252 -7.76 -2.47 16.72
CA ALA A 252 -8.13 -3.68 17.44
C ALA A 252 -9.28 -4.42 16.75
N TRP A 253 -10.28 -3.68 16.22
CA TRP A 253 -11.37 -4.26 15.43
C TRP A 253 -10.88 -4.84 14.11
N ASP A 254 -9.94 -4.18 13.42
CA ASP A 254 -9.31 -4.72 12.21
C ASP A 254 -8.65 -6.07 12.49
N TRP A 255 -7.89 -6.15 13.60
CA TRP A 255 -7.25 -7.41 13.97
C TRP A 255 -8.27 -8.47 14.37
N TRP A 256 -9.27 -8.11 15.17
CA TRP A 256 -10.36 -9.01 15.51
C TRP A 256 -11.05 -9.58 14.26
N TYR A 257 -11.36 -8.73 13.28
CA TYR A 257 -11.96 -9.18 12.03
C TYR A 257 -11.08 -10.20 11.30
N MET A 258 -9.79 -9.92 11.15
CA MET A 258 -8.85 -10.83 10.50
C MET A 258 -8.55 -12.08 11.34
N PHE A 259 -8.56 -11.97 12.67
CA PHE A 259 -8.36 -13.07 13.58
C PHE A 259 -9.42 -14.15 13.40
N HIS A 260 -10.70 -13.79 13.51
CA HIS A 260 -11.78 -14.77 13.42
C HIS A 260 -12.10 -15.19 11.98
N SER A 261 -11.94 -14.32 10.98
CA SER A 261 -12.32 -14.61 9.59
C SER A 261 -11.20 -15.20 8.74
N LYS A 262 -9.93 -14.92 9.08
CA LYS A 262 -8.74 -15.32 8.30
C LYS A 262 -7.72 -16.11 9.11
N GLY A 263 -7.90 -16.25 10.41
CA GLY A 263 -6.94 -16.92 11.30
C GLY A 263 -5.63 -16.15 11.48
N ILE A 264 -5.67 -14.82 11.42
CA ILE A 264 -4.49 -13.98 11.61
C ILE A 264 -4.23 -13.82 13.11
N GLN A 265 -3.23 -14.53 13.59
CA GLN A 265 -2.91 -14.64 15.01
C GLN A 265 -1.85 -13.64 15.47
N LEU A 266 -0.90 -13.26 14.59
CA LEU A 266 0.22 -12.40 14.93
C LEU A 266 0.09 -11.03 14.24
N GLN A 267 0.24 -9.96 15.02
CA GLN A 267 0.41 -8.60 14.52
C GLN A 267 1.87 -8.18 14.60
N LEU A 268 2.43 -7.67 13.49
CA LEU A 268 3.73 -7.01 13.43
C LEU A 268 3.54 -5.50 13.30
N GLY A 269 4.37 -4.72 14.00
CA GLY A 269 4.37 -3.27 13.90
C GLY A 269 5.72 -2.67 14.30
N GLY A 270 5.93 -1.38 14.07
CA GLY A 270 7.07 -0.66 14.65
C GLY A 270 6.98 -0.61 16.19
N SER A 271 8.05 -0.29 16.87
CA SER A 271 8.05 -0.19 18.33
C SER A 271 7.08 0.88 18.85
N ASP A 272 6.77 1.89 18.04
CA ASP A 272 5.72 2.89 18.27
C ASP A 272 4.31 2.26 18.34
N GLN A 273 4.09 1.12 17.71
CA GLN A 273 2.80 0.42 17.66
C GLN A 273 2.54 -0.49 18.88
N PHE A 274 3.47 -0.59 19.83
CA PHE A 274 3.34 -1.48 21.00
C PHE A 274 1.99 -1.33 21.71
N GLY A 275 1.58 -0.09 22.02
CA GLY A 275 0.32 0.19 22.71
C GLY A 275 -0.93 -0.18 21.91
N ASN A 276 -0.90 -0.01 20.58
CA ASN A 276 -2.00 -0.39 19.70
C ASN A 276 -2.10 -1.91 19.59
N ILE A 277 -0.95 -2.61 19.46
CA ILE A 277 -0.89 -4.08 19.43
C ILE A 277 -1.42 -4.67 20.73
N LEU A 278 -1.00 -4.14 21.87
CA LEU A 278 -1.49 -4.57 23.20
C LEU A 278 -3.01 -4.40 23.30
N THR A 279 -3.53 -3.27 22.81
CA THR A 279 -4.99 -3.04 22.77
C THR A 279 -5.71 -4.11 21.94
N GLY A 280 -5.13 -4.50 20.80
CA GLY A 280 -5.68 -5.55 19.96
C GLY A 280 -5.69 -6.91 20.66
N ILE A 281 -4.62 -7.26 21.38
CA ILE A 281 -4.55 -8.49 22.20
C ILE A 281 -5.64 -8.50 23.27
N ASP A 282 -5.75 -7.42 24.05
CA ASP A 282 -6.75 -7.29 25.12
C ASP A 282 -8.16 -7.36 24.56
N ALA A 283 -8.41 -6.71 23.42
CA ALA A 283 -9.68 -6.71 22.72
C ALA A 283 -10.10 -8.12 22.28
N ILE A 284 -9.20 -8.85 21.61
CA ILE A 284 -9.47 -10.21 21.13
C ILE A 284 -9.72 -11.15 22.32
N LYS A 285 -8.87 -11.09 23.37
CA LYS A 285 -9.07 -11.88 24.58
C LYS A 285 -10.41 -11.58 25.25
N TYR A 286 -10.79 -10.31 25.34
CA TYR A 286 -12.07 -9.90 25.89
C TYR A 286 -13.25 -10.48 25.06
N ILE A 287 -13.22 -10.33 23.74
CA ILE A 287 -14.28 -10.85 22.87
C ILE A 287 -14.38 -12.37 22.97
N LEU A 288 -13.25 -13.09 22.95
CA LEU A 288 -13.22 -14.55 23.12
C LEU A 288 -13.83 -15.01 24.44
N ALA A 289 -13.74 -14.20 25.50
CA ALA A 289 -14.33 -14.49 26.81
C ALA A 289 -15.84 -14.16 26.87
N THR A 290 -16.28 -13.09 26.21
CA THR A 290 -17.59 -12.47 26.44
C THR A 290 -18.57 -12.54 25.28
N HIS A 291 -18.14 -12.95 24.06
CA HIS A 291 -19.02 -13.02 22.89
C HIS A 291 -20.28 -13.84 23.20
N PRO A 292 -21.48 -13.34 22.88
CA PRO A 292 -22.73 -13.99 23.29
C PRO A 292 -22.95 -15.37 22.68
N ASP A 293 -22.41 -15.63 21.49
CA ASP A 293 -22.51 -16.93 20.80
C ASP A 293 -21.42 -17.91 21.30
N PRO A 294 -21.77 -19.01 22.00
CA PRO A 294 -20.80 -19.99 22.49
C PRO A 294 -20.09 -20.76 21.36
N ASP A 295 -20.81 -21.06 20.26
CA ASP A 295 -20.25 -21.79 19.11
C ASP A 295 -19.19 -20.92 18.42
N PHE A 296 -19.44 -19.63 18.32
CA PHE A 296 -18.48 -18.66 17.80
C PHE A 296 -17.23 -18.61 18.68
N ARG A 297 -17.38 -18.51 20.02
CA ARG A 297 -16.27 -18.54 20.97
C ARG A 297 -15.43 -19.81 20.84
N SER A 298 -16.10 -20.95 20.74
CA SER A 298 -15.44 -22.24 20.57
C SER A 298 -14.60 -22.27 19.28
N LYS A 299 -15.18 -21.83 18.15
CA LYS A 299 -14.48 -21.77 16.86
C LYS A 299 -13.31 -20.80 16.89
N ALA A 300 -13.48 -19.61 17.45
CA ALA A 300 -12.43 -18.61 17.52
C ALA A 300 -11.25 -19.03 18.42
N LYS A 301 -11.50 -19.78 19.48
CA LYS A 301 -10.45 -20.35 20.36
C LYS A 301 -9.47 -21.28 19.62
N HIS A 302 -9.89 -21.93 18.53
CA HIS A 302 -9.00 -22.77 17.74
C HIS A 302 -7.90 -21.97 17.01
N VAL A 303 -8.07 -20.67 16.82
CA VAL A 303 -7.00 -19.81 16.27
C VAL A 303 -5.83 -19.69 17.26
N GLY A 304 -6.09 -19.85 18.55
CA GLY A 304 -5.15 -19.72 19.64
C GLY A 304 -5.10 -18.30 20.21
N GLU A 305 -4.09 -17.99 21.01
CA GLU A 305 -3.95 -16.67 21.60
C GLU A 305 -3.46 -15.65 20.57
N PRO A 306 -3.94 -14.39 20.60
CA PRO A 306 -3.38 -13.32 19.80
C PRO A 306 -1.96 -12.99 20.28
N LEU A 307 -1.05 -12.80 19.35
CA LEU A 307 0.37 -12.56 19.58
C LEU A 307 0.81 -11.25 18.93
N GLY A 308 1.74 -10.55 19.54
CA GLY A 308 2.28 -9.31 19.00
C GLY A 308 3.81 -9.31 18.99
N LEU A 309 4.39 -8.73 17.94
CA LEU A 309 5.83 -8.53 17.83
C LEU A 309 6.11 -7.14 17.27
N THR A 310 7.00 -6.40 17.94
CA THR A 310 7.45 -5.11 17.43
C THR A 310 8.84 -5.22 16.82
N VAL A 311 9.04 -4.47 15.72
CA VAL A 311 10.33 -4.28 15.08
C VAL A 311 10.93 -2.94 15.51
N PRO A 312 12.27 -2.76 15.46
CA PRO A 312 12.89 -1.50 15.80
C PRO A 312 12.49 -0.38 14.83
N LEU A 313 12.44 0.84 15.33
CA LEU A 313 12.33 2.01 14.46
C LEU A 313 13.62 2.19 13.67
N PHE A 314 13.48 2.59 12.42
CA PHE A 314 14.64 2.88 11.59
C PHE A 314 15.25 4.22 12.01
N THR A 315 16.47 4.16 12.52
CA THR A 315 17.25 5.32 12.97
C THR A 315 18.65 5.28 12.36
N THR A 316 19.24 6.46 12.16
CA THR A 316 20.67 6.58 11.84
C THR A 316 21.53 6.12 13.03
N SER A 317 22.83 5.91 12.80
CA SER A 317 23.83 5.70 13.87
C SER A 317 23.89 6.86 14.87
N SER A 318 23.50 8.08 14.46
CA SER A 318 23.36 9.25 15.33
C SER A 318 22.07 9.25 16.17
N GLY A 319 21.19 8.25 16.01
CA GLY A 319 19.91 8.14 16.72
C GLY A 319 18.77 8.97 16.16
N GLU A 320 18.98 9.67 15.03
CA GLU A 320 17.92 10.44 14.37
C GLU A 320 16.90 9.50 13.71
N LYS A 321 15.61 9.72 13.98
CA LYS A 321 14.53 9.01 13.29
C LYS A 321 14.42 9.47 11.83
N PHE A 322 14.38 8.52 10.90
CA PHE A 322 13.93 8.80 9.55
C PHE A 322 12.41 8.99 9.54
N GLY A 323 11.96 10.22 9.35
CA GLY A 323 10.53 10.53 9.43
C GLY A 323 10.06 11.56 8.42
N LYS A 324 8.75 11.56 8.20
CA LYS A 324 8.04 12.46 7.27
C LYS A 324 8.20 13.94 7.61
N THR A 325 8.50 14.27 8.86
CA THR A 325 8.47 15.64 9.40
C THR A 325 9.77 16.41 9.23
N THR A 326 10.91 15.74 8.99
CA THR A 326 12.24 16.37 8.91
C THR A 326 12.73 16.59 7.47
N GLY A 327 11.92 16.30 6.45
CA GLY A 327 12.34 16.40 5.04
C GLY A 327 13.29 15.28 4.56
N ASN A 328 13.72 14.39 5.45
CA ASN A 328 14.65 13.29 5.19
C ASN A 328 13.95 11.94 4.90
N ALA A 329 12.71 11.95 4.45
CA ALA A 329 11.99 10.71 4.15
C ALA A 329 12.58 10.04 2.91
N ILE A 330 13.01 8.77 3.07
CA ILE A 330 13.41 7.91 1.95
C ILE A 330 12.16 7.25 1.42
N TRP A 331 11.66 7.78 0.31
CA TRP A 331 10.45 7.29 -0.34
C TRP A 331 10.74 6.06 -1.18
N LEU A 332 9.77 5.12 -1.21
CA LEU A 332 9.88 3.89 -2.01
C LEU A 332 9.22 4.03 -3.40
N ASP A 333 8.65 5.17 -3.72
CA ASP A 333 8.11 5.46 -5.04
C ASP A 333 9.20 6.04 -5.93
N SER A 334 9.44 5.41 -7.10
CA SER A 334 10.46 5.86 -8.07
C SER A 334 10.24 7.28 -8.58
N ASP A 335 9.02 7.74 -8.49
CA ASP A 335 8.66 9.07 -8.89
C ASP A 335 8.94 10.13 -7.81
N LEU A 336 8.98 9.78 -6.53
CA LEU A 336 9.35 10.68 -5.42
C LEU A 336 10.86 10.63 -5.14
N MET A 337 11.47 9.47 -5.37
CA MET A 337 12.89 9.25 -5.23
C MET A 337 13.33 8.30 -6.34
N SER A 338 14.09 8.79 -7.32
CA SER A 338 14.52 8.00 -8.47
C SER A 338 15.36 6.79 -8.03
N SER A 339 15.43 5.76 -8.88
CA SER A 339 16.30 4.59 -8.62
C SER A 339 17.76 5.01 -8.47
N PHE A 340 18.18 6.02 -9.22
CA PHE A 340 19.52 6.60 -9.14
C PHE A 340 19.77 7.28 -7.78
N ASP A 341 18.83 8.12 -7.31
CA ASP A 341 18.97 8.80 -6.01
C ASP A 341 18.94 7.83 -4.84
N LEU A 342 18.04 6.83 -4.93
CA LEU A 342 17.91 5.77 -3.92
C LEU A 342 19.18 4.91 -3.84
N TYR A 343 19.76 4.55 -5.00
CA TYR A 343 21.05 3.86 -5.08
C TYR A 343 22.17 4.70 -4.46
N GLY A 344 22.26 5.98 -4.85
CA GLY A 344 23.23 6.93 -4.33
C GLY A 344 23.08 7.18 -2.83
N TYR A 345 21.86 7.13 -2.29
CA TYR A 345 21.64 7.21 -0.85
C TYR A 345 22.37 6.07 -0.13
N PHE A 346 22.16 4.82 -0.56
CA PHE A 346 22.79 3.66 0.07
C PHE A 346 24.31 3.60 -0.15
N LEU A 347 24.82 4.18 -1.23
CA LEU A 347 26.25 4.34 -1.40
C LEU A 347 26.89 5.27 -0.34
N ARG A 348 26.14 6.22 0.21
CA ARG A 348 26.62 7.14 1.26
C ARG A 348 26.47 6.63 2.67
N VAL A 349 25.90 5.44 2.86
CA VAL A 349 25.79 4.79 4.18
C VAL A 349 27.18 4.57 4.76
N SER A 350 27.30 4.80 6.07
CA SER A 350 28.56 4.60 6.80
C SER A 350 28.98 3.12 6.82
N ASP A 351 30.28 2.86 6.90
CA ASP A 351 30.78 1.50 7.00
C ASP A 351 30.33 0.80 8.30
N MET A 352 30.02 1.60 9.33
CA MET A 352 29.46 1.09 10.60
C MET A 352 28.02 0.59 10.46
N ASP A 353 27.22 1.19 9.57
CA ASP A 353 25.79 0.89 9.41
C ASP A 353 25.52 -0.13 8.30
N VAL A 354 26.43 -0.27 7.33
CA VAL A 354 26.18 -1.06 6.12
C VAL A 354 25.85 -2.52 6.43
N LYS A 355 26.55 -3.14 7.39
CA LYS A 355 26.28 -4.52 7.83
C LYS A 355 24.86 -4.67 8.41
N LYS A 356 24.45 -3.71 9.27
CA LYS A 356 23.11 -3.66 9.86
C LYS A 356 22.04 -3.56 8.76
N TYR A 357 22.24 -2.68 7.78
CA TYR A 357 21.26 -2.49 6.71
C TYR A 357 21.20 -3.64 5.72
N LEU A 358 22.34 -4.29 5.41
CA LEU A 358 22.36 -5.54 4.65
C LEU A 358 21.51 -6.63 5.32
N LYS A 359 21.67 -6.82 6.63
CA LYS A 359 20.87 -7.79 7.40
C LYS A 359 19.37 -7.45 7.38
N MET A 360 19.04 -6.18 7.56
CA MET A 360 17.66 -5.70 7.74
C MET A 360 16.87 -5.63 6.42
N PHE A 361 17.49 -5.20 5.32
CA PHE A 361 16.79 -4.85 4.08
C PHE A 361 17.07 -5.75 2.88
N THR A 362 17.81 -6.85 3.07
CA THR A 362 18.11 -7.78 1.97
C THR A 362 17.76 -9.22 2.34
N PHE A 363 17.66 -10.07 1.32
CA PHE A 363 17.48 -11.51 1.49
C PHE A 363 18.79 -12.30 1.36
N ILE A 364 19.93 -11.62 1.28
CA ILE A 364 21.25 -12.22 1.23
C ILE A 364 21.45 -13.14 2.45
N PRO A 365 21.94 -14.37 2.28
CA PRO A 365 22.28 -15.26 3.40
C PRO A 365 23.29 -14.61 4.36
N LEU A 366 23.11 -14.80 5.66
CA LEU A 366 23.97 -14.17 6.67
C LEU A 366 25.47 -14.49 6.49
N PRO A 367 25.89 -15.72 6.17
CA PRO A 367 27.29 -16.02 5.91
C PRO A 367 27.87 -15.23 4.71
N GLU A 368 27.06 -15.00 3.67
CA GLU A 368 27.46 -14.18 2.51
C GLU A 368 27.62 -12.70 2.92
N ILE A 369 26.74 -12.19 3.80
CA ILE A 369 26.86 -10.83 4.34
C ILE A 369 28.16 -10.70 5.16
N GLU A 370 28.48 -11.66 6.02
CA GLU A 370 29.70 -11.63 6.82
C GLU A 370 30.94 -11.62 5.90
N SER A 371 31.01 -12.54 4.92
CA SER A 371 32.11 -12.57 3.95
C SER A 371 32.24 -11.28 3.15
N LEU A 372 31.12 -10.71 2.70
CA LEU A 372 31.09 -9.43 1.96
C LEU A 372 31.63 -8.27 2.80
N VAL A 373 31.25 -8.23 4.07
CA VAL A 373 31.67 -7.17 4.99
C VAL A 373 33.18 -7.31 5.30
N ASP A 374 33.66 -8.54 5.51
CA ASP A 374 35.09 -8.80 5.73
C ASP A 374 35.94 -8.42 4.49
N GLU A 375 35.41 -8.67 3.30
CA GLU A 375 36.06 -8.22 2.05
C GLU A 375 36.03 -6.69 1.91
N HIS A 376 34.91 -6.07 2.22
CA HIS A 376 34.76 -4.60 2.20
C HIS A 376 35.78 -3.90 3.11
N PHE A 377 36.01 -4.42 4.32
CA PHE A 377 36.96 -3.81 5.26
C PHE A 377 38.43 -3.97 4.86
N LYS A 378 38.76 -4.83 3.88
CA LYS A 378 40.11 -4.85 3.29
C LYS A 378 40.40 -3.62 2.42
N GLU A 379 39.38 -3.13 1.70
CA GLU A 379 39.48 -1.97 0.81
C GLU A 379 38.20 -1.08 0.91
N PRO A 380 37.96 -0.39 2.04
CA PRO A 380 36.75 0.39 2.26
C PRO A 380 36.45 1.45 1.17
N PRO A 381 37.46 2.09 0.52
CA PRO A 381 37.20 3.06 -0.54
C PRO A 381 36.45 2.49 -1.75
N LYS A 382 36.50 1.17 -2.00
CA LYS A 382 35.75 0.50 -3.08
C LYS A 382 34.26 0.40 -2.79
N ARG A 383 33.84 0.58 -1.54
CA ARG A 383 32.43 0.56 -1.08
C ARG A 383 31.65 -0.70 -1.53
N LEU A 384 32.30 -1.86 -1.53
CA LEU A 384 31.71 -3.14 -2.01
C LEU A 384 30.40 -3.47 -1.32
N ALA A 385 30.35 -3.34 0.01
CA ALA A 385 29.16 -3.63 0.82
C ALA A 385 28.01 -2.64 0.52
N GLN A 386 28.33 -1.33 0.36
CA GLN A 386 27.35 -0.32 0.00
C GLN A 386 26.79 -0.51 -1.41
N HIS A 387 27.62 -0.87 -2.39
CA HIS A 387 27.16 -1.21 -3.73
C HIS A 387 26.21 -2.40 -3.74
N ARG A 388 26.55 -3.45 -2.98
CA ARG A 388 25.67 -4.62 -2.85
C ARG A 388 24.36 -4.26 -2.17
N LEU A 389 24.40 -3.52 -1.08
CA LEU A 389 23.21 -3.03 -0.37
C LEU A 389 22.33 -2.19 -1.28
N ALA A 390 22.90 -1.20 -1.99
CA ALA A 390 22.18 -0.33 -2.91
C ALA A 390 21.48 -1.12 -4.02
N GLN A 391 22.19 -2.07 -4.63
CA GLN A 391 21.64 -2.92 -5.68
C GLN A 391 20.46 -3.76 -5.18
N GLU A 392 20.62 -4.50 -4.07
CA GLU A 392 19.57 -5.37 -3.51
C GLU A 392 18.35 -4.55 -3.05
N PHE A 393 18.58 -3.39 -2.43
CA PHE A 393 17.49 -2.53 -1.98
C PHE A 393 16.69 -1.95 -3.15
N VAL A 394 17.36 -1.41 -4.17
CA VAL A 394 16.67 -0.87 -5.36
C VAL A 394 15.98 -1.99 -6.13
N GLU A 395 16.59 -3.19 -6.21
CA GLU A 395 15.96 -4.38 -6.79
C GLU A 395 14.66 -4.76 -6.06
N LEU A 396 14.67 -4.74 -4.72
CA LEU A 396 13.50 -5.01 -3.90
C LEU A 396 12.38 -3.99 -4.14
N VAL A 397 12.71 -2.72 -4.24
CA VAL A 397 11.73 -1.62 -4.27
C VAL A 397 11.28 -1.31 -5.70
N HIS A 398 12.19 -1.16 -6.64
CA HIS A 398 11.91 -0.73 -8.02
C HIS A 398 12.00 -1.86 -9.04
N GLY A 399 12.64 -2.99 -8.69
CA GLY A 399 12.82 -4.15 -9.54
C GLY A 399 14.20 -4.23 -10.19
N PHE A 400 14.54 -5.41 -10.69
CA PHE A 400 15.86 -5.78 -11.19
C PHE A 400 16.39 -4.86 -12.30
N GLN A 401 15.56 -4.52 -13.29
CA GLN A 401 15.99 -3.69 -14.42
C GLN A 401 16.45 -2.31 -13.97
N LEU A 402 15.61 -1.60 -13.19
CA LEU A 402 15.93 -0.25 -12.69
C LEU A 402 17.11 -0.26 -11.72
N ALA A 403 17.32 -1.33 -10.98
CA ALA A 403 18.48 -1.49 -10.10
C ALA A 403 19.78 -1.59 -10.90
N ASN A 404 19.79 -2.34 -12.00
CA ASN A 404 20.95 -2.45 -12.89
C ASN A 404 21.25 -1.14 -13.61
N GLU A 405 20.21 -0.48 -14.16
CA GLU A 405 20.35 0.83 -14.79
C GLU A 405 20.96 1.87 -13.82
N ALA A 406 20.44 1.92 -12.59
CA ALA A 406 21.00 2.81 -11.57
C ALA A 406 22.46 2.49 -11.24
N LYS A 407 22.82 1.20 -11.12
CA LYS A 407 24.19 0.76 -10.88
C LYS A 407 25.12 1.18 -12.01
N GLU A 408 24.71 0.96 -13.27
CA GLU A 408 25.51 1.34 -14.44
C GLU A 408 25.69 2.85 -14.51
N GLN A 409 24.65 3.63 -14.29
CA GLN A 409 24.72 5.10 -14.25
C GLN A 409 25.69 5.58 -13.17
N HIS A 410 25.65 5.01 -11.95
CA HIS A 410 26.62 5.34 -10.91
C HIS A 410 28.04 4.96 -11.28
N ASN A 411 28.26 3.78 -11.88
CA ASN A 411 29.58 3.36 -12.32
C ASN A 411 30.15 4.30 -13.39
N LEU A 412 29.35 4.71 -14.37
CA LEU A 412 29.75 5.65 -15.43
C LEU A 412 30.12 7.03 -14.86
N LEU A 413 29.36 7.55 -13.89
CA LEU A 413 29.59 8.87 -13.32
C LEU A 413 30.80 8.95 -12.39
N PHE A 414 31.15 7.86 -11.72
CA PHE A 414 32.18 7.86 -10.67
C PHE A 414 33.43 7.06 -11.03
N GLN A 415 33.51 6.42 -12.21
CA GLN A 415 34.76 5.84 -12.71
C GLN A 415 35.72 6.94 -13.19
N LYS A 416 36.91 6.97 -12.61
CA LYS A 416 37.94 7.98 -12.86
C LYS A 416 38.45 8.10 -14.32
N ASN A 417 38.02 7.22 -15.24
CA ASN A 417 38.51 7.12 -16.63
C ASN A 417 37.43 7.29 -17.70
N SER A 418 36.20 7.71 -17.36
CA SER A 418 35.19 7.98 -18.39
C SER A 418 35.41 9.38 -18.98
N SER A 419 35.84 9.41 -20.26
CA SER A 419 35.91 10.64 -21.05
C SER A 419 34.52 11.30 -21.11
N PRO A 420 34.45 12.65 -21.05
CA PRO A 420 33.19 13.39 -21.03
C PRO A 420 32.30 13.22 -22.27
N LEU A 421 32.79 12.53 -23.29
CA LEU A 421 32.13 12.44 -24.60
C LEU A 421 30.99 11.41 -24.70
N GLN A 422 30.84 10.50 -23.74
CA GLN A 422 29.75 9.49 -23.77
C GLN A 422 28.48 9.90 -23.01
N LEU A 423 28.47 11.03 -22.34
CA LEU A 423 27.33 11.59 -21.61
C LEU A 423 26.36 12.43 -22.47
N ALA A 424 26.70 12.66 -23.75
CA ALA A 424 25.98 13.60 -24.63
C ALA A 424 24.80 12.98 -25.42
N THR A 425 24.43 11.70 -25.23
CA THR A 425 23.36 11.05 -26.00
C THR A 425 22.15 10.60 -25.18
N THR A 426 22.03 10.97 -23.92
CA THR A 426 20.78 10.85 -23.19
C THR A 426 20.19 12.23 -22.99
N ASP A 427 19.06 12.49 -23.65
CA ASP A 427 18.28 13.72 -23.60
C ASP A 427 18.23 14.35 -22.21
N SER A 428 19.04 15.39 -22.04
CA SER A 428 19.01 16.24 -20.87
C SER A 428 17.95 17.31 -21.03
N THR A 429 16.75 17.06 -20.59
CA THR A 429 15.86 18.13 -20.14
C THR A 429 16.43 18.68 -18.84
N LYS A 430 17.00 19.87 -18.93
CA LYS A 430 17.50 20.65 -17.79
C LYS A 430 16.40 20.77 -16.74
N SER A 431 16.60 20.14 -15.59
CA SER A 431 15.87 20.50 -14.38
C SER A 431 16.83 21.28 -13.48
N ASP A 432 16.50 22.53 -13.30
CA ASP A 432 17.12 23.46 -12.36
C ASP A 432 17.08 22.86 -10.94
N HIS A 433 18.23 22.41 -10.46
CA HIS A 433 18.38 21.97 -9.07
C HIS A 433 18.64 23.16 -8.15
N SER A 434 17.60 23.97 -7.92
CA SER A 434 17.53 24.70 -6.67
C SER A 434 16.95 23.73 -5.63
N MET A 435 17.71 23.44 -4.56
CA MET A 435 17.24 22.76 -3.36
C MET A 435 16.09 23.57 -2.75
N LYS A 436 14.87 23.38 -3.26
CA LYS A 436 13.67 23.77 -2.54
C LYS A 436 13.42 22.71 -1.47
N GLN A 437 13.50 23.11 -0.21
CA GLN A 437 12.94 22.37 0.92
C GLN A 437 11.54 21.93 0.55
N THR A 438 11.39 20.65 0.20
CA THR A 438 10.09 20.07 -0.08
C THR A 438 9.38 19.90 1.25
N THR A 439 8.57 20.90 1.61
CA THR A 439 7.50 20.68 2.58
C THR A 439 6.74 19.44 2.13
N VAL A 440 6.62 18.45 3.02
CA VAL A 440 5.91 17.19 2.76
C VAL A 440 4.49 17.52 2.34
N ASN A 441 4.26 17.50 1.05
CA ASN A 441 2.96 17.82 0.47
C ASN A 441 2.20 16.49 0.38
N ASN A 442 1.22 16.29 1.26
CA ASN A 442 0.31 15.14 1.25
C ASN A 442 -0.63 15.12 0.02
N ARG A 443 -0.26 15.79 -1.05
CA ARG A 443 -1.02 15.76 -2.31
C ARG A 443 -0.74 14.44 -3.04
N PRO A 444 -1.73 13.87 -3.72
CA PRO A 444 -1.50 12.71 -4.57
C PRO A 444 -0.45 13.10 -5.59
N LYS A 445 0.52 12.22 -5.83
CA LYS A 445 1.41 12.43 -6.93
C LYS A 445 0.64 12.19 -8.21
N VAL A 446 0.29 13.28 -8.82
CA VAL A 446 -0.28 13.32 -10.15
C VAL A 446 0.89 13.11 -11.12
N ASN A 447 0.83 12.04 -11.89
CA ASN A 447 1.84 11.78 -12.93
C ASN A 447 1.76 12.82 -14.04
N LEU A 448 0.57 13.37 -14.28
CA LEU A 448 0.27 14.26 -15.38
C LEU A 448 -0.90 15.16 -15.04
N LYS A 449 -0.83 16.42 -15.45
CA LYS A 449 -1.96 17.32 -15.48
C LYS A 449 -2.46 17.46 -16.91
N LEU A 450 -3.77 17.38 -17.13
CA LEU A 450 -4.39 17.58 -18.43
C LEU A 450 -5.50 18.63 -18.33
N PRO A 451 -5.74 19.39 -19.41
CA PRO A 451 -6.80 20.40 -19.44
C PRO A 451 -8.18 19.74 -19.50
N GLU A 452 -9.14 20.40 -18.88
CA GLU A 452 -10.51 19.92 -18.77
C GLU A 452 -11.17 19.70 -20.15
N SER A 453 -10.97 20.61 -21.10
CA SER A 453 -11.50 20.50 -22.46
C SER A 453 -11.06 19.22 -23.18
N LEU A 454 -9.83 18.76 -22.94
CA LEU A 454 -9.33 17.50 -23.54
C LEU A 454 -10.09 16.27 -23.04
N ILE A 455 -10.48 16.26 -21.78
CA ILE A 455 -11.17 15.14 -21.13
C ILE A 455 -12.62 15.04 -21.60
N TYR A 456 -13.26 16.18 -21.83
CA TYR A 456 -14.67 16.22 -22.25
C TYR A 456 -14.88 16.15 -23.77
N GLN A 457 -13.80 16.09 -24.57
CA GLN A 457 -13.90 15.82 -25.98
C GLN A 457 -14.29 14.37 -26.27
N ARG A 458 -15.11 14.15 -27.31
CA ARG A 458 -15.67 12.82 -27.69
C ARG A 458 -14.65 11.75 -28.09
N MET A 459 -13.33 12.02 -28.04
CA MET A 459 -12.29 11.09 -28.50
C MET A 459 -11.36 10.68 -27.37
N PHE A 460 -11.70 9.62 -26.65
CA PHE A 460 -10.84 9.11 -25.58
C PHE A 460 -9.43 8.67 -26.05
N GLY A 461 -9.26 8.35 -27.34
CA GLY A 461 -7.95 8.09 -27.95
C GLY A 461 -6.98 9.27 -27.82
N LYS A 462 -7.48 10.53 -27.81
CA LYS A 462 -6.66 11.72 -27.55
C LYS A 462 -6.14 11.75 -26.11
N VAL A 463 -6.97 11.36 -25.15
CA VAL A 463 -6.57 11.27 -23.71
C VAL A 463 -5.50 10.21 -23.52
N VAL A 464 -5.62 9.04 -24.17
CA VAL A 464 -4.64 7.95 -24.12
C VAL A 464 -3.29 8.41 -24.71
N PHE A 465 -3.31 9.16 -25.81
CA PHE A 465 -2.12 9.73 -26.41
C PHE A 465 -1.50 10.82 -25.53
N ALA A 466 -2.30 11.78 -25.04
CA ALA A 466 -1.87 12.84 -24.15
C ALA A 466 -1.32 12.30 -22.83
N ALA A 467 -1.85 11.18 -22.33
CA ALA A 467 -1.35 10.47 -21.15
C ALA A 467 -0.02 9.71 -21.39
N GLY A 468 0.51 9.73 -22.60
CA GLY A 468 1.77 9.07 -22.94
C GLY A 468 1.70 7.54 -22.99
N PHE A 469 0.50 6.95 -23.15
CA PHE A 469 0.34 5.52 -23.34
C PHE A 469 0.52 5.07 -24.80
N ALA A 470 0.44 5.99 -25.73
CA ALA A 470 0.58 5.77 -27.16
C ALA A 470 1.55 6.79 -27.76
N SER A 471 2.20 6.45 -28.88
CA SER A 471 3.10 7.33 -29.63
C SER A 471 2.35 8.21 -30.64
N SER A 472 1.07 7.88 -30.91
CA SER A 472 0.20 8.61 -31.83
C SER A 472 -1.28 8.42 -31.50
N LEU A 473 -2.12 9.31 -32.06
CA LEU A 473 -3.58 9.20 -31.91
C LEU A 473 -4.14 7.88 -32.47
N SER A 474 -3.59 7.44 -33.61
CA SER A 474 -3.99 6.17 -34.25
C SER A 474 -3.64 4.97 -33.36
N GLU A 475 -2.48 4.97 -32.72
CA GLU A 475 -2.10 3.95 -31.76
C GLU A 475 -3.01 4.01 -30.51
N GLY A 476 -3.34 5.22 -30.02
CA GLY A 476 -4.28 5.38 -28.92
C GLY A 476 -5.64 4.75 -29.19
N ARG A 477 -6.20 4.97 -30.38
CA ARG A 477 -7.44 4.33 -30.84
C ARG A 477 -7.30 2.80 -30.94
N ARG A 478 -6.20 2.30 -31.52
CA ARG A 478 -5.94 0.86 -31.63
C ARG A 478 -5.85 0.19 -30.25
N LEU A 479 -5.22 0.84 -29.27
CA LEU A 479 -5.13 0.34 -27.88
C LEU A 479 -6.51 0.25 -27.21
N LEU A 480 -7.40 1.20 -27.47
CA LEU A 480 -8.78 1.16 -26.98
C LEU A 480 -9.56 0.02 -27.62
N ASN A 481 -9.52 -0.10 -28.96
CA ASN A 481 -10.20 -1.16 -29.69
C ASN A 481 -9.72 -2.56 -29.26
N ALA A 482 -8.43 -2.70 -28.94
CA ALA A 482 -7.86 -3.92 -28.39
C ALA A 482 -8.14 -4.14 -26.90
N SER A 483 -8.99 -3.31 -26.27
CA SER A 483 -9.25 -3.35 -24.83
C SER A 483 -7.97 -3.32 -23.97
N GLY A 484 -6.93 -2.61 -24.43
CA GLY A 484 -5.63 -2.51 -23.78
C GLY A 484 -5.55 -1.43 -22.69
N ILE A 485 -6.57 -0.56 -22.60
CA ILE A 485 -6.67 0.53 -21.63
C ILE A 485 -7.80 0.24 -20.65
N TYR A 486 -7.49 0.47 -19.38
CA TYR A 486 -8.43 0.32 -18.28
C TYR A 486 -8.54 1.63 -17.52
N ILE A 487 -9.72 1.93 -17.03
CA ILE A 487 -10.01 3.06 -16.15
C ILE A 487 -10.26 2.52 -14.74
N GLY A 488 -9.62 3.15 -13.77
CA GLY A 488 -9.82 2.83 -12.36
C GLY A 488 -11.06 3.53 -11.83
N THR A 489 -12.02 2.75 -11.32
CA THR A 489 -13.16 3.29 -10.59
C THR A 489 -12.80 3.47 -9.13
N MET A 490 -13.06 4.66 -8.62
CA MET A 490 -13.13 4.90 -7.19
C MET A 490 -14.49 4.46 -6.68
N PRO A 491 -14.56 3.93 -5.44
CA PRO A 491 -15.82 3.50 -4.88
C PRO A 491 -16.79 4.68 -4.75
N ASP A 492 -17.81 4.70 -5.58
CA ASP A 492 -19.00 5.49 -5.30
C ASP A 492 -19.80 4.79 -4.18
N ARG A 493 -20.47 5.58 -3.32
CA ARG A 493 -21.21 5.10 -2.14
C ARG A 493 -22.33 4.10 -2.46
N SER A 494 -22.68 3.93 -3.73
CA SER A 494 -23.80 3.12 -4.20
C SER A 494 -23.42 1.72 -4.71
N THR A 495 -22.14 1.40 -4.93
CA THR A 495 -21.72 0.11 -5.47
C THR A 495 -21.09 -0.77 -4.40
N ASN A 496 -21.57 -2.02 -4.32
CA ASN A 496 -21.06 -3.05 -3.40
C ASN A 496 -19.59 -3.36 -3.69
N PHE A 497 -18.67 -2.76 -2.92
CA PHE A 497 -17.24 -3.03 -2.98
C PHE A 497 -16.88 -4.20 -2.09
N ASP A 498 -16.68 -5.36 -2.69
CA ASP A 498 -16.26 -6.56 -1.96
C ASP A 498 -14.74 -6.63 -1.69
N SER A 499 -13.91 -5.73 -2.23
CA SER A 499 -12.45 -5.89 -2.12
C SER A 499 -11.64 -4.66 -1.73
N GLY A 500 -12.25 -3.47 -1.62
CA GLY A 500 -11.50 -2.22 -1.32
C GLY A 500 -10.35 -1.91 -2.29
N HIS A 501 -10.35 -2.56 -3.46
CA HIS A 501 -9.38 -2.35 -4.53
C HIS A 501 -9.95 -1.41 -5.57
N VAL A 502 -9.07 -0.65 -6.24
CA VAL A 502 -9.44 0.05 -7.47
C VAL A 502 -9.98 -1.02 -8.43
N THR A 503 -11.25 -0.91 -8.77
CA THR A 503 -11.87 -1.75 -9.78
C THR A 503 -11.48 -1.22 -11.15
N TRP A 504 -11.02 -2.10 -12.02
CA TRP A 504 -10.57 -1.73 -13.35
C TRP A 504 -11.63 -2.11 -14.38
N SER A 505 -12.23 -1.11 -15.00
CA SER A 505 -13.15 -1.28 -16.13
C SER A 505 -12.40 -1.09 -17.44
N LYS A 506 -12.73 -1.87 -18.45
CA LYS A 506 -12.23 -1.65 -19.81
C LYS A 506 -12.86 -0.37 -20.36
N VAL A 507 -12.06 0.40 -21.09
CA VAL A 507 -12.55 1.58 -21.78
C VAL A 507 -12.90 1.20 -23.21
N GLU A 508 -14.12 1.50 -23.63
CA GLU A 508 -14.57 1.32 -25.00
C GLU A 508 -14.16 2.52 -25.86
N ALA A 509 -13.86 2.28 -27.15
CA ALA A 509 -13.31 3.29 -28.04
C ALA A 509 -14.28 4.47 -28.29
N ASP A 510 -15.58 4.18 -28.25
CA ASP A 510 -16.66 5.13 -28.51
C ASP A 510 -17.29 5.69 -27.23
N SER A 511 -16.59 5.58 -26.09
CA SER A 511 -17.07 6.12 -24.82
C SER A 511 -17.22 7.65 -24.89
N GLU A 512 -18.43 8.13 -24.66
CA GLU A 512 -18.76 9.57 -24.68
C GLU A 512 -18.27 10.30 -23.42
N ALA A 513 -18.15 11.60 -23.48
CA ALA A 513 -17.70 12.44 -22.37
C ALA A 513 -18.49 12.26 -21.06
N PRO A 514 -19.83 12.07 -21.04
CA PRO A 514 -20.58 11.76 -19.83
C PRO A 514 -20.14 10.46 -19.15
N TYR A 515 -19.64 9.48 -19.95
CA TYR A 515 -19.10 8.24 -19.42
C TYR A 515 -17.88 8.44 -18.54
N LEU A 516 -17.02 9.42 -18.85
CA LEU A 516 -15.81 9.69 -18.10
C LEU A 516 -16.08 10.41 -16.77
N ARG A 517 -17.09 11.27 -16.70
CA ARG A 517 -17.45 11.98 -15.47
C ARG A 517 -17.72 11.05 -14.29
N LYS A 518 -18.35 9.91 -14.51
CA LYS A 518 -18.63 8.92 -13.47
C LYS A 518 -17.39 8.24 -12.89
N TYR A 519 -16.25 8.31 -13.60
CA TYR A 519 -14.98 7.74 -13.17
C TYR A 519 -14.03 8.77 -12.56
N LEU A 520 -14.44 10.04 -12.52
CA LEU A 520 -13.66 11.09 -11.90
C LEU A 520 -13.76 10.99 -10.38
N ALA A 521 -12.62 10.83 -9.73
CA ALA A 521 -12.54 10.95 -8.29
C ALA A 521 -12.67 12.43 -7.90
N ASN A 522 -13.82 12.82 -7.33
CA ASN A 522 -14.20 14.19 -6.96
C ASN A 522 -14.14 15.21 -8.12
N GLY A 523 -14.41 14.79 -9.34
CA GLY A 523 -14.36 15.67 -10.49
C GLY A 523 -12.98 16.14 -10.96
N GLU A 524 -11.90 15.71 -10.27
CA GLU A 524 -10.55 16.25 -10.52
C GLU A 524 -9.52 15.18 -10.94
N LEU A 525 -9.74 13.90 -10.64
CA LEU A 525 -8.73 12.85 -10.86
C LEU A 525 -9.26 11.68 -11.68
N ILE A 526 -8.49 11.27 -12.66
CA ILE A 526 -8.73 10.05 -13.43
C ILE A 526 -7.51 9.12 -13.33
N ILE A 527 -7.77 7.82 -13.19
CA ILE A 527 -6.72 6.81 -13.09
C ILE A 527 -6.83 5.90 -14.32
N LEU A 528 -5.79 5.89 -15.13
CA LEU A 528 -5.72 5.05 -16.31
C LEU A 528 -4.60 4.01 -16.21
N ARG A 529 -4.80 2.84 -16.82
CA ARG A 529 -3.81 1.76 -16.86
C ARG A 529 -3.73 1.13 -18.24
N LYS A 530 -2.48 0.97 -18.76
CA LYS A 530 -2.16 0.18 -19.94
C LYS A 530 -1.55 -1.16 -19.50
N GLY A 531 -2.19 -2.28 -19.87
CA GLY A 531 -1.73 -3.59 -19.42
C GLY A 531 -1.82 -3.81 -17.90
N LYS A 532 -0.85 -4.54 -17.31
CA LYS A 532 -0.89 -4.92 -15.89
C LYS A 532 -0.22 -3.90 -14.95
N HIS A 533 0.77 -3.13 -15.41
CA HIS A 533 1.69 -2.40 -14.54
C HIS A 533 1.84 -0.91 -14.87
N ASN A 534 1.47 -0.45 -16.07
CA ASN A 534 1.63 0.94 -16.46
C ASN A 534 0.38 1.75 -16.07
N VAL A 535 0.45 2.48 -14.97
CA VAL A 535 -0.63 3.30 -14.41
C VAL A 535 -0.26 4.76 -14.47
N ARG A 536 -1.24 5.64 -14.78
CA ARG A 536 -1.13 7.09 -14.70
C ARG A 536 -2.28 7.64 -13.86
N ILE A 537 -1.93 8.49 -12.91
CA ILE A 537 -2.88 9.30 -12.14
C ILE A 537 -2.84 10.70 -12.78
N ILE A 538 -3.96 11.12 -13.34
CA ILE A 538 -4.09 12.33 -14.12
C ILE A 538 -4.96 13.29 -13.33
N GLN A 539 -4.46 14.50 -13.05
CA GLN A 539 -5.26 15.59 -12.51
C GLN A 539 -5.83 16.40 -13.66
N ILE A 540 -7.12 16.63 -13.59
CA ILE A 540 -7.82 17.51 -14.51
C ILE A 540 -7.82 18.89 -13.89
N ILE A 541 -7.35 19.86 -14.64
CA ILE A 541 -7.31 21.27 -14.24
C ILE A 541 -8.00 22.10 -15.32
N SER A 542 -8.41 23.32 -14.97
CA SER A 542 -8.99 24.21 -15.96
C SER A 542 -8.02 24.52 -17.08
N ASP A 543 -8.54 24.79 -18.27
CA ASP A 543 -7.73 25.13 -19.45
C ASP A 543 -6.84 26.36 -19.18
N GLU A 544 -7.37 27.32 -18.43
CA GLU A 544 -6.65 28.52 -18.02
C GLU A 544 -5.48 28.20 -17.11
N GLU A 545 -5.71 27.38 -16.07
CA GLU A 545 -4.64 26.95 -15.15
C GLU A 545 -3.56 26.17 -15.89
N PHE A 546 -3.96 25.33 -16.86
CA PHE A 546 -3.06 24.53 -17.67
C PHE A 546 -2.12 25.43 -18.51
N VAL A 547 -2.69 26.41 -19.20
CA VAL A 547 -1.92 27.33 -20.06
C VAL A 547 -1.07 28.31 -19.23
N LYS A 548 -1.61 28.86 -18.13
CA LYS A 548 -0.86 29.72 -17.19
C LYS A 548 0.31 28.99 -16.55
N ALA A 549 0.19 27.71 -16.29
CA ALA A 549 1.28 26.87 -15.77
C ALA A 549 2.33 26.47 -16.83
N GLY A 550 2.17 26.86 -18.10
CA GLY A 550 3.08 26.54 -19.20
C GLY A 550 3.18 25.06 -19.52
N LEU A 551 2.17 24.26 -19.16
CA LEU A 551 2.16 22.81 -19.35
C LEU A 551 1.92 22.45 -20.82
N LYS A 552 2.41 21.26 -21.21
CA LYS A 552 2.25 20.71 -22.57
C LYS A 552 1.88 19.24 -22.48
N TYR A 553 1.13 18.74 -23.46
CA TYR A 553 0.84 17.32 -23.63
C TYR A 553 1.04 16.90 -25.10
N PRO A 554 1.32 15.60 -25.37
CA PRO A 554 1.47 15.10 -26.72
C PRO A 554 0.19 15.30 -27.55
N GLY A 555 0.32 15.97 -28.71
CA GLY A 555 -0.79 16.26 -29.60
C GLY A 555 -1.60 17.52 -29.25
N MET A 556 -1.07 18.40 -28.40
CA MET A 556 -1.63 19.73 -28.14
C MET A 556 -1.53 20.60 -29.39
N SER A 557 -2.65 21.23 -29.76
CA SER A 557 -2.70 22.17 -30.88
C SER A 557 -2.30 23.57 -30.41
N GLU A 558 -1.47 24.26 -31.18
CA GLU A 558 -1.09 25.65 -30.89
C GLU A 558 -2.32 26.59 -31.01
N GLU A 559 -3.22 26.31 -31.97
CA GLU A 559 -4.48 27.06 -32.11
C GLU A 559 -5.36 27.01 -30.86
N TRP A 560 -5.49 25.82 -30.25
CA TRP A 560 -6.21 25.68 -28.98
C TRP A 560 -5.55 26.51 -27.87
N LYS A 561 -4.22 26.48 -27.77
CA LYS A 561 -3.48 27.23 -26.78
C LYS A 561 -3.65 28.75 -26.94
N GLU A 562 -3.61 29.22 -28.20
CA GLU A 562 -3.83 30.64 -28.52
C GLU A 562 -5.25 31.08 -28.17
N SER A 563 -6.27 30.27 -28.47
CA SER A 563 -7.65 30.57 -28.14
C SER A 563 -7.89 30.70 -26.62
N VAL A 564 -7.24 29.82 -25.82
CA VAL A 564 -7.31 29.91 -24.35
C VAL A 564 -6.57 31.15 -23.84
N LEU A 565 -5.42 31.49 -24.40
CA LEU A 565 -4.69 32.73 -24.04
C LEU A 565 -5.49 33.99 -24.37
N GLU A 566 -6.22 33.98 -25.49
CA GLU A 566 -7.08 35.09 -25.88
C GLU A 566 -8.29 35.24 -24.92
N ALA A 567 -8.92 34.13 -24.54
CA ALA A 567 -9.96 34.11 -23.52
C ALA A 567 -9.48 34.66 -22.17
N ILE A 568 -8.29 34.29 -21.72
CA ILE A 568 -7.67 34.83 -20.50
C ILE A 568 -7.44 36.34 -20.60
N LYS A 569 -6.94 36.85 -21.72
CA LYS A 569 -6.74 38.29 -21.94
C LYS A 569 -8.05 39.07 -21.91
N ILE A 570 -9.11 38.53 -22.48
CA ILE A 570 -10.46 39.15 -22.47
C ILE A 570 -11.00 39.21 -21.03
N GLN A 571 -10.83 38.14 -20.25
CA GLN A 571 -11.22 38.11 -18.84
C GLN A 571 -10.44 39.12 -17.99
N GLU A 572 -9.12 39.20 -18.18
CA GLU A 572 -8.24 40.11 -17.44
C GLU A 572 -8.44 41.61 -17.83
N SER A 573 -8.91 41.86 -19.04
CA SER A 573 -9.18 43.23 -19.51
C SER A 573 -10.51 43.85 -19.07
N GLY A 574 -11.34 43.06 -18.35
CA GLY A 574 -12.63 43.57 -17.79
C GLY A 574 -13.67 43.98 -18.84
N ILE A 575 -13.47 43.64 -20.12
CA ILE A 575 -14.40 43.95 -21.18
C ILE A 575 -15.43 42.82 -21.26
N SER A 576 -16.58 43.03 -20.59
CA SER A 576 -17.77 42.22 -20.81
C SER A 576 -18.33 42.55 -22.19
N ASN A 577 -17.92 41.85 -23.21
CA ASN A 577 -18.58 41.87 -24.49
C ASN A 577 -19.21 40.51 -24.79
N GLU A 578 -20.51 40.57 -24.82
CA GLU A 578 -21.53 39.61 -25.18
C GLU A 578 -21.14 38.64 -26.32
N LYS A 579 -21.43 37.38 -26.06
CA LYS A 579 -21.99 36.38 -26.99
C LYS A 579 -21.81 36.66 -28.48
N LYS A 580 -20.63 36.38 -29.07
CA LYS A 580 -20.55 36.27 -30.53
C LYS A 580 -19.50 35.34 -31.13
N HIS A 581 -18.66 34.62 -30.38
CA HIS A 581 -17.61 33.81 -31.00
C HIS A 581 -17.54 32.33 -30.58
N TYR A 582 -18.58 31.80 -29.96
CA TYR A 582 -18.64 30.37 -29.62
C TYR A 582 -19.39 29.49 -30.62
N LYS A 583 -19.62 29.97 -31.87
CA LYS A 583 -20.39 29.23 -32.88
C LYS A 583 -19.61 28.28 -33.76
N GLU A 584 -18.28 28.18 -33.61
CA GLU A 584 -17.43 27.25 -34.40
C GLU A 584 -16.66 26.22 -33.61
N VAL A 585 -16.73 26.22 -32.29
CA VAL A 585 -16.26 25.11 -31.45
C VAL A 585 -17.51 24.47 -30.86
N GLY A 586 -17.94 23.37 -31.50
CA GLY A 586 -19.22 22.72 -31.29
C GLY A 586 -19.76 22.70 -29.85
N ASP A 587 -20.98 23.21 -29.70
CA ASP A 587 -22.00 22.99 -28.67
C ASP A 587 -21.54 22.51 -27.29
N ILE A 588 -21.11 23.44 -26.45
CA ILE A 588 -21.04 23.25 -24.98
C ILE A 588 -22.27 23.91 -24.32
N GLY A 589 -23.06 24.75 -25.03
CA GLY A 589 -24.15 25.54 -24.49
C GLY A 589 -25.42 24.75 -24.12
N ASP A 590 -25.67 23.64 -24.75
CA ASP A 590 -26.92 22.89 -24.55
C ASP A 590 -26.88 21.84 -23.40
N LEU A 591 -25.73 21.60 -22.80
CA LEU A 591 -25.61 20.65 -21.69
C LEU A 591 -25.79 21.27 -20.30
N LEU A 592 -25.84 22.59 -20.21
CA LEU A 592 -26.09 23.29 -18.93
C LEU A 592 -27.56 23.57 -18.65
N SER A 593 -28.45 23.38 -19.64
CA SER A 593 -29.92 23.62 -19.49
C SER A 593 -30.66 22.40 -18.91
N GLU A 594 -30.09 21.21 -18.92
CA GLU A 594 -30.76 20.02 -18.37
C GLU A 594 -30.59 19.84 -16.85
N ASP A 595 -29.60 20.50 -16.22
CA ASP A 595 -29.41 20.41 -14.77
C ASP A 595 -30.41 21.29 -13.98
N GLU A 596 -31.09 22.27 -14.61
CA GLU A 596 -32.15 23.05 -13.97
C GLU A 596 -33.51 22.32 -13.95
N GLU A 597 -33.74 21.38 -14.86
CA GLU A 597 -34.98 20.61 -14.90
C GLU A 597 -34.98 19.42 -13.90
N LEU A 598 -33.82 18.86 -13.60
CA LEU A 598 -33.66 17.80 -12.59
C LEU A 598 -33.80 18.31 -11.14
N THR A 599 -33.60 19.60 -10.91
CA THR A 599 -33.76 20.22 -9.58
C THR A 599 -35.23 20.56 -9.27
N ARG A 600 -36.11 20.57 -10.27
CA ARG A 600 -37.55 20.82 -10.09
C ARG A 600 -38.40 19.57 -9.85
N LEU A 601 -37.84 18.37 -10.09
CA LEU A 601 -38.55 17.09 -9.90
C LEU A 601 -38.27 16.43 -8.54
N ASN A 602 -37.43 17.03 -7.70
CA ASN A 602 -37.12 16.55 -6.34
C ASN A 602 -37.51 17.52 -5.22
N LYS A 603 -38.56 18.31 -5.44
CA LYS A 603 -39.26 19.02 -4.35
C LYS A 603 -40.65 18.46 -4.13
#